data_e903fadb01a4d1262328440189178a0a
#
_entry.id   e903fadb01a4d1262328440189178a0a
#
_cell.length_a   1.000
_cell.length_b   1.000
_cell.length_c   1.000
_cell.angle_alpha   90.00
_cell.angle_beta   90.00
_cell.angle_gamma   90.00
#
_symmetry.space_group_name_H-M   'P 1'
#
loop_
_entity.id
_entity.type
_entity.pdbx_description
1 polymer ?
#
loop_
_entity_poly.entity_id
_entity_poly.type
_entity_poly.pdbx_seq_one_letter_code
_entity_poly.pdbx_strand_id
1 'polypeptide(L)'
;RSSPLNTNSKSQAVVNMSLGGNISTSLNDAIGRLTNAGINVVVAAGNNSADACQFSPASAPSAITVGATDVSDVKASYSNWGSCVDISAPGSLITGAWITNSTSTNTISGTSMATPHVAGAVAVYLGLQPNASVAQVSQFIDSESTKDAIINLTAGTPNKLLYVSPTDGGAPIVAPTAALRTVEKITHQSANVIFDINAGNAPTQVSFAYSLDAAMANPVSVAISPSSFTSGVVETATAQLTNLLSNSKYYFQVTAKNESGEIKSAIGSFQTALPPVLKAVATTSPASNI
;
A
#
# COMPACT_ATOMS: atom_id res chain seq x y z
N ARG A 1 -16.27 -28.72 1.22
CA ARG A 1 -16.44 -28.44 2.66
C ARG A 1 -16.39 -26.93 2.82
N SER A 2 -17.50 -26.31 3.18
CA SER A 2 -17.56 -24.89 3.54
C SER A 2 -16.91 -24.71 4.91
N SER A 3 -15.75 -24.05 4.96
CA SER A 3 -15.25 -23.51 6.23
C SER A 3 -16.23 -22.45 6.74
N PRO A 4 -16.55 -22.40 8.04
CA PRO A 4 -17.38 -21.34 8.58
C PRO A 4 -16.67 -20.00 8.37
N LEU A 5 -17.34 -19.08 7.66
CA LEU A 5 -16.87 -17.71 7.50
C LEU A 5 -16.78 -17.08 8.91
N ASN A 6 -15.60 -16.65 9.29
CA ASN A 6 -15.42 -15.88 10.52
C ASN A 6 -16.14 -14.53 10.35
N THR A 7 -17.28 -14.38 11.00
CA THR A 7 -18.17 -13.23 10.87
C THR A 7 -17.62 -11.94 11.51
N ASN A 8 -16.44 -11.97 12.10
CA ASN A 8 -15.79 -10.82 12.75
C ASN A 8 -14.60 -10.22 12.00
N SER A 9 -14.19 -10.82 10.86
CA SER A 9 -13.26 -10.18 9.90
C SER A 9 -14.02 -9.91 8.62
N LYS A 10 -13.95 -8.69 8.07
CA LYS A 10 -14.40 -8.42 6.70
C LYS A 10 -13.77 -9.47 5.81
N SER A 11 -14.61 -10.29 5.16
CA SER A 11 -14.14 -11.38 4.30
C SER A 11 -13.34 -10.78 3.15
N GLN A 12 -12.02 -10.94 3.20
CA GLN A 12 -11.17 -10.62 2.08
C GLN A 12 -11.35 -11.71 1.04
N ALA A 13 -12.14 -11.41 0.05
CA ALA A 13 -12.41 -12.33 -1.02
C ALA A 13 -12.26 -11.64 -2.37
N VAL A 14 -11.72 -12.38 -3.32
CA VAL A 14 -11.76 -12.06 -4.73
C VAL A 14 -12.50 -13.17 -5.46
N VAL A 15 -13.42 -12.79 -6.33
CA VAL A 15 -14.15 -13.70 -7.21
C VAL A 15 -13.56 -13.55 -8.60
N ASN A 16 -13.11 -14.66 -9.19
CA ASN A 16 -12.71 -14.76 -10.59
C ASN A 16 -13.86 -15.30 -11.43
N MET A 17 -14.30 -14.53 -12.42
CA MET A 17 -15.35 -14.94 -13.36
C MET A 17 -14.82 -14.97 -14.79
N SER A 18 -14.12 -16.07 -15.14
CA SER A 18 -13.63 -16.33 -16.50
C SER A 18 -14.76 -16.85 -17.40
N LEU A 19 -15.85 -16.11 -17.49
CA LEU A 19 -17.05 -16.44 -18.23
C LEU A 19 -17.68 -15.17 -18.81
N GLY A 20 -18.60 -15.33 -19.77
CA GLY A 20 -19.32 -14.20 -20.36
C GLY A 20 -20.45 -14.68 -21.28
N GLY A 21 -21.37 -13.77 -21.57
CA GLY A 21 -22.52 -14.00 -22.44
C GLY A 21 -23.18 -12.69 -22.84
N ASN A 22 -24.37 -12.77 -23.39
CA ASN A 22 -25.15 -11.58 -23.73
C ASN A 22 -25.47 -10.73 -22.50
N ILE A 23 -25.83 -9.46 -22.69
CA ILE A 23 -26.20 -8.56 -21.62
C ILE A 23 -27.22 -9.20 -20.67
N SER A 24 -26.91 -9.14 -19.39
CA SER A 24 -27.77 -9.58 -18.29
C SER A 24 -27.70 -8.58 -17.15
N THR A 25 -28.73 -7.77 -17.01
CA THR A 25 -28.85 -6.79 -15.91
C THR A 25 -28.84 -7.50 -14.56
N SER A 26 -29.52 -8.66 -14.46
CA SER A 26 -29.56 -9.46 -13.23
C SER A 26 -28.16 -9.93 -12.79
N LEU A 27 -27.29 -10.31 -13.74
CA LEU A 27 -25.91 -10.68 -13.44
C LEU A 27 -25.09 -9.47 -13.01
N ASN A 28 -25.20 -8.34 -13.73
CA ASN A 28 -24.52 -7.11 -13.38
C ASN A 28 -24.94 -6.59 -11.99
N ASP A 29 -26.23 -6.66 -11.67
CA ASP A 29 -26.78 -6.31 -10.35
C ASP A 29 -26.25 -7.24 -9.24
N ALA A 30 -26.10 -8.54 -9.53
CA ALA A 30 -25.54 -9.49 -8.58
C ALA A 30 -24.05 -9.13 -8.26
N ILE A 31 -23.27 -8.75 -9.27
CA ILE A 31 -21.90 -8.27 -9.09
C ILE A 31 -21.89 -6.99 -8.25
N GLY A 32 -22.80 -6.02 -8.53
CA GLY A 32 -22.94 -4.82 -7.73
C GLY A 32 -23.23 -5.11 -6.25
N ARG A 33 -24.04 -6.13 -5.97
CA ARG A 33 -24.29 -6.55 -4.57
C ARG A 33 -23.04 -7.17 -3.92
N LEU A 34 -22.23 -7.95 -4.66
CA LEU A 34 -20.97 -8.51 -4.15
C LEU A 34 -19.97 -7.40 -3.82
N THR A 35 -19.78 -6.44 -4.72
CA THR A 35 -18.83 -5.35 -4.50
C THR A 35 -19.28 -4.40 -3.39
N ASN A 36 -20.59 -4.14 -3.25
CA ASN A 36 -21.14 -3.42 -2.11
C ASN A 36 -20.96 -4.16 -0.76
N ALA A 37 -20.89 -5.48 -0.81
CA ALA A 37 -20.55 -6.30 0.38
C ALA A 37 -19.03 -6.35 0.66
N GLY A 38 -18.19 -5.66 -0.13
CA GLY A 38 -16.74 -5.61 0.04
C GLY A 38 -15.98 -6.73 -0.65
N ILE A 39 -16.59 -7.47 -1.58
CA ILE A 39 -15.98 -8.57 -2.34
C ILE A 39 -15.51 -8.03 -3.69
N ASN A 40 -14.22 -8.19 -3.99
CA ASN A 40 -13.69 -7.83 -5.29
C ASN A 40 -14.13 -8.85 -6.36
N VAL A 41 -14.57 -8.37 -7.51
CA VAL A 41 -15.00 -9.24 -8.63
C VAL A 41 -14.19 -8.89 -9.86
N VAL A 42 -13.48 -9.89 -10.40
CA VAL A 42 -12.64 -9.78 -11.60
C VAL A 42 -13.28 -10.62 -12.69
N VAL A 43 -13.52 -10.03 -13.86
CA VAL A 43 -14.32 -10.64 -14.92
C VAL A 43 -13.58 -10.58 -16.27
N ALA A 44 -13.85 -11.57 -17.13
CA ALA A 44 -13.31 -11.59 -18.49
C ALA A 44 -14.04 -10.60 -19.40
N ALA A 45 -13.32 -9.86 -20.22
CA ALA A 45 -13.90 -8.95 -21.20
C ALA A 45 -14.69 -9.66 -22.31
N GLY A 46 -14.36 -10.93 -22.58
CA GLY A 46 -14.93 -11.74 -23.66
C GLY A 46 -14.00 -11.87 -24.88
N ASN A 47 -14.31 -12.82 -25.75
CA ASN A 47 -13.42 -13.26 -26.83
C ASN A 47 -14.05 -13.11 -28.23
N ASN A 48 -14.86 -12.04 -28.44
CA ASN A 48 -15.65 -11.82 -29.65
C ASN A 48 -15.03 -10.76 -30.56
N SER A 49 -13.87 -10.17 -30.18
CA SER A 49 -13.30 -8.99 -30.86
C SER A 49 -14.35 -7.86 -31.03
N ALA A 50 -15.10 -7.59 -29.97
CA ALA A 50 -16.23 -6.66 -29.96
C ALA A 50 -16.15 -5.74 -28.72
N ASP A 51 -17.07 -4.74 -28.66
CA ASP A 51 -17.17 -3.86 -27.49
C ASP A 51 -17.61 -4.65 -26.26
N ALA A 52 -16.77 -4.67 -25.22
CA ALA A 52 -17.01 -5.36 -23.96
C ALA A 52 -18.26 -4.88 -23.24
N CYS A 53 -18.68 -3.63 -23.47
CA CYS A 53 -19.92 -3.07 -22.91
C CYS A 53 -21.19 -3.76 -23.41
N GLN A 54 -21.11 -4.59 -24.45
CA GLN A 54 -22.24 -5.37 -25.00
C GLN A 54 -22.37 -6.76 -24.35
N PHE A 55 -21.56 -7.09 -23.36
CA PHE A 55 -21.52 -8.42 -22.74
C PHE A 55 -21.60 -8.33 -21.21
N SER A 56 -22.17 -9.36 -20.60
CA SER A 56 -22.15 -9.52 -19.14
C SER A 56 -21.32 -10.76 -18.78
N PRO A 57 -20.52 -10.70 -17.71
CA PRO A 57 -20.40 -9.64 -16.70
C PRO A 57 -19.48 -8.46 -17.09
N ALA A 58 -18.85 -8.44 -18.25
CA ALA A 58 -17.88 -7.42 -18.66
C ALA A 58 -18.39 -5.98 -18.58
N SER A 59 -19.71 -5.77 -18.76
CA SER A 59 -20.37 -4.47 -18.65
C SER A 59 -20.78 -4.09 -17.22
N ALA A 60 -20.48 -4.90 -16.21
CA ALA A 60 -20.80 -4.56 -14.82
C ALA A 60 -19.85 -3.47 -14.31
N PRO A 61 -20.33 -2.25 -13.99
CA PRO A 61 -19.44 -1.11 -13.73
C PRO A 61 -18.65 -1.19 -12.42
N SER A 62 -18.95 -2.17 -11.58
CA SER A 62 -18.28 -2.41 -10.30
C SER A 62 -17.31 -3.59 -10.32
N ALA A 63 -17.23 -4.32 -11.45
CA ALA A 63 -16.24 -5.36 -11.66
C ALA A 63 -14.91 -4.78 -12.17
N ILE A 64 -13.82 -5.52 -12.02
CA ILE A 64 -12.57 -5.28 -12.75
C ILE A 64 -12.61 -6.13 -14.01
N THR A 65 -12.80 -5.51 -15.17
CA THR A 65 -12.95 -6.18 -16.46
C THR A 65 -11.60 -6.28 -17.17
N VAL A 66 -11.21 -7.52 -17.56
CA VAL A 66 -9.87 -7.85 -18.01
C VAL A 66 -9.84 -8.23 -19.49
N GLY A 67 -9.08 -7.45 -20.28
CA GLY A 67 -8.69 -7.77 -21.65
C GLY A 67 -7.47 -8.70 -21.72
N ALA A 68 -7.18 -9.22 -22.90
CA ALA A 68 -6.05 -10.15 -23.11
C ALA A 68 -4.97 -9.57 -24.03
N THR A 69 -3.70 -9.80 -23.65
CA THR A 69 -2.52 -9.60 -24.49
C THR A 69 -1.81 -10.92 -24.80
N ASP A 70 -0.90 -10.89 -25.76
CA ASP A 70 0.07 -11.96 -25.98
C ASP A 70 1.42 -11.66 -25.28
N VAL A 71 2.42 -12.52 -25.52
CA VAL A 71 3.77 -12.43 -24.92
C VAL A 71 4.58 -11.21 -25.39
N SER A 72 4.14 -10.52 -26.44
CA SER A 72 4.79 -9.31 -27.00
C SER A 72 4.02 -8.03 -26.64
N ASP A 73 3.14 -8.11 -25.64
CA ASP A 73 2.25 -7.01 -25.21
C ASP A 73 1.30 -6.50 -26.31
N VAL A 74 1.04 -7.33 -27.34
CA VAL A 74 0.07 -7.01 -28.38
C VAL A 74 -1.32 -7.42 -27.89
N LYS A 75 -2.33 -6.53 -28.06
CA LYS A 75 -3.73 -6.90 -27.77
C LYS A 75 -4.08 -8.16 -28.55
N ALA A 76 -4.53 -9.19 -27.86
CA ALA A 76 -4.96 -10.43 -28.51
C ALA A 76 -6.12 -10.15 -29.49
N SER A 77 -6.05 -10.73 -30.70
CA SER A 77 -7.03 -10.44 -31.78
C SER A 77 -8.47 -10.79 -31.39
N TYR A 78 -8.64 -11.80 -30.57
CA TYR A 78 -9.96 -12.23 -30.05
C TYR A 78 -10.46 -11.36 -28.90
N SER A 79 -9.60 -10.65 -28.16
CA SER A 79 -10.01 -9.91 -26.95
C SER A 79 -11.04 -8.85 -27.27
N ASN A 80 -12.10 -8.82 -26.48
CA ASN A 80 -13.01 -7.68 -26.46
C ASN A 80 -12.28 -6.43 -25.98
N TRP A 81 -12.81 -5.25 -26.34
CA TRP A 81 -12.20 -3.93 -26.19
C TRP A 81 -13.23 -2.88 -25.73
N GLY A 82 -12.80 -1.65 -25.58
CA GLY A 82 -13.67 -0.50 -25.30
C GLY A 82 -13.62 -0.04 -23.85
N SER A 83 -14.45 0.93 -23.51
CA SER A 83 -14.41 1.66 -22.25
C SER A 83 -14.82 0.82 -21.03
N CYS A 84 -15.41 -0.35 -21.24
CA CYS A 84 -15.73 -1.29 -20.16
C CYS A 84 -14.57 -2.23 -19.80
N VAL A 85 -13.44 -2.15 -20.50
CA VAL A 85 -12.21 -2.85 -20.10
C VAL A 85 -11.43 -1.93 -19.14
N ASP A 86 -11.07 -2.42 -17.98
CA ASP A 86 -10.31 -1.66 -16.99
C ASP A 86 -8.80 -1.85 -17.15
N ILE A 87 -8.38 -3.09 -17.44
CA ILE A 87 -6.99 -3.50 -17.53
C ILE A 87 -6.84 -4.70 -18.48
N SER A 88 -5.66 -4.88 -19.03
CA SER A 88 -5.31 -6.09 -19.78
C SER A 88 -4.23 -6.90 -19.07
N ALA A 89 -4.21 -8.21 -19.31
CA ALA A 89 -3.21 -9.14 -18.77
C ALA A 89 -2.86 -10.21 -19.79
N PRO A 90 -1.75 -10.98 -19.60
CA PRO A 90 -1.40 -12.09 -20.48
C PRO A 90 -2.55 -13.11 -20.57
N GLY A 91 -3.04 -13.36 -21.78
CA GLY A 91 -4.18 -14.25 -22.03
C GLY A 91 -3.97 -15.21 -23.20
N SER A 92 -2.89 -15.06 -23.97
CA SER A 92 -2.59 -15.92 -25.12
C SER A 92 -1.52 -16.95 -24.80
N LEU A 93 -1.78 -18.21 -25.17
CA LEU A 93 -0.88 -19.36 -24.96
C LEU A 93 -0.48 -19.55 -23.48
N ILE A 94 -1.43 -19.42 -22.58
CA ILE A 94 -1.20 -19.59 -21.15
C ILE A 94 -1.27 -21.07 -20.79
N THR A 95 -0.19 -21.57 -20.21
CA THR A 95 -0.10 -22.96 -19.72
C THR A 95 -0.53 -23.02 -18.26
N GLY A 96 -1.49 -23.86 -17.96
CA GLY A 96 -2.01 -24.08 -16.62
C GLY A 96 -2.24 -25.56 -16.29
N ALA A 97 -2.50 -25.85 -15.02
CA ALA A 97 -2.90 -27.16 -14.57
C ALA A 97 -4.17 -27.61 -15.29
N TRP A 98 -4.27 -28.93 -15.60
CA TRP A 98 -5.42 -29.46 -16.32
C TRP A 98 -6.05 -30.63 -15.60
N ILE A 99 -7.31 -30.92 -15.97
CA ILE A 99 -8.19 -31.87 -15.26
C ILE A 99 -7.87 -33.34 -15.48
N THR A 100 -6.99 -33.69 -16.41
CA THR A 100 -6.78 -35.07 -16.80
C THR A 100 -6.16 -35.93 -15.69
N ASN A 101 -5.17 -35.37 -14.96
CA ASN A 101 -4.54 -36.00 -13.79
C ASN A 101 -3.80 -34.96 -12.97
N SER A 102 -3.16 -35.36 -11.87
CA SER A 102 -2.49 -34.45 -10.92
C SER A 102 -1.26 -33.70 -11.45
N THR A 103 -0.74 -34.11 -12.62
CA THR A 103 0.46 -33.52 -13.25
C THR A 103 0.18 -32.98 -14.64
N SER A 104 -1.05 -33.13 -15.16
CA SER A 104 -1.39 -32.66 -16.49
C SER A 104 -1.44 -31.14 -16.58
N THR A 105 -0.97 -30.60 -17.71
CA THR A 105 -1.07 -29.23 -18.10
C THR A 105 -1.75 -29.10 -19.46
N ASN A 106 -2.29 -27.91 -19.74
CA ASN A 106 -2.79 -27.53 -21.05
C ASN A 106 -2.48 -26.08 -21.34
N THR A 107 -2.28 -25.74 -22.61
CA THR A 107 -1.98 -24.39 -23.07
C THR A 107 -3.16 -23.89 -23.90
N ILE A 108 -3.82 -22.87 -23.42
CA ILE A 108 -5.01 -22.29 -24.06
C ILE A 108 -4.95 -20.75 -24.05
N SER A 109 -5.83 -20.13 -24.84
CA SER A 109 -5.90 -18.68 -24.98
C SER A 109 -7.31 -18.16 -24.73
N GLY A 110 -7.41 -16.97 -24.14
CA GLY A 110 -8.68 -16.30 -23.88
C GLY A 110 -8.53 -15.20 -22.82
N THR A 111 -9.47 -14.26 -22.78
CA THR A 111 -9.63 -13.35 -21.66
C THR A 111 -9.90 -14.10 -20.35
N SER A 112 -10.40 -15.34 -20.47
CA SER A 112 -10.52 -16.28 -19.33
C SER A 112 -9.20 -16.63 -18.69
N MET A 113 -8.07 -16.57 -19.41
CA MET A 113 -6.71 -16.81 -18.90
C MET A 113 -6.08 -15.50 -18.39
N ALA A 114 -6.43 -14.36 -18.95
CA ALA A 114 -5.99 -13.04 -18.46
C ALA A 114 -6.64 -12.70 -17.09
N THR A 115 -7.91 -13.00 -16.91
CA THR A 115 -8.68 -12.69 -15.70
C THR A 115 -8.05 -13.23 -14.41
N PRO A 116 -7.61 -14.52 -14.31
CA PRO A 116 -7.02 -15.05 -13.10
C PRO A 116 -5.65 -14.42 -12.76
N HIS A 117 -4.91 -13.86 -13.72
CA HIS A 117 -3.70 -13.09 -13.41
C HIS A 117 -4.06 -11.84 -12.58
N VAL A 118 -5.10 -11.11 -12.98
CA VAL A 118 -5.58 -9.94 -12.21
C VAL A 118 -6.19 -10.37 -10.88
N ALA A 119 -6.98 -11.45 -10.85
CA ALA A 119 -7.52 -11.98 -9.60
C ALA A 119 -6.43 -12.41 -8.62
N GLY A 120 -5.34 -12.99 -9.12
CA GLY A 120 -4.15 -13.33 -8.34
C GLY A 120 -3.47 -12.08 -7.77
N ALA A 121 -3.27 -11.04 -8.57
CA ALA A 121 -2.74 -9.76 -8.12
C ALA A 121 -3.60 -9.12 -7.02
N VAL A 122 -4.92 -9.13 -7.20
CA VAL A 122 -5.88 -8.66 -6.18
C VAL A 122 -5.76 -9.49 -4.90
N ALA A 123 -5.65 -10.81 -5.00
CA ALA A 123 -5.51 -11.68 -3.82
C ALA A 123 -4.20 -11.40 -3.06
N VAL A 124 -3.09 -11.20 -3.78
CA VAL A 124 -1.80 -10.82 -3.18
C VAL A 124 -1.92 -9.48 -2.46
N TYR A 125 -2.48 -8.46 -3.12
CA TYR A 125 -2.67 -7.14 -2.51
C TYR A 125 -3.54 -7.21 -1.24
N LEU A 126 -4.64 -7.97 -1.26
CA LEU A 126 -5.49 -8.18 -0.09
C LEU A 126 -4.77 -8.93 1.04
N GLY A 127 -3.82 -9.81 0.71
CA GLY A 127 -2.95 -10.45 1.70
C GLY A 127 -2.07 -9.45 2.43
N LEU A 128 -1.59 -8.42 1.72
CA LEU A 128 -0.75 -7.35 2.27
C LEU A 128 -1.58 -6.23 2.94
N GLN A 129 -2.78 -5.96 2.41
CA GLN A 129 -3.67 -4.90 2.87
C GLN A 129 -5.04 -5.48 3.25
N PRO A 130 -5.10 -6.18 4.39
CA PRO A 130 -6.29 -6.94 4.76
C PRO A 130 -7.55 -6.10 5.00
N ASN A 131 -7.47 -4.83 5.12
CA ASN A 131 -8.60 -3.93 5.30
C ASN A 131 -8.91 -3.07 4.08
N ALA A 132 -8.26 -3.36 2.93
CA ALA A 132 -8.48 -2.59 1.73
C ALA A 132 -9.93 -2.72 1.24
N SER A 133 -10.55 -1.59 0.91
CA SER A 133 -11.86 -1.55 0.27
C SER A 133 -11.75 -1.94 -1.21
N VAL A 134 -12.86 -2.30 -1.83
CA VAL A 134 -12.93 -2.57 -3.28
C VAL A 134 -12.38 -1.39 -4.10
N ALA A 135 -12.68 -0.16 -3.68
CA ALA A 135 -12.15 1.05 -4.35
C ALA A 135 -10.63 1.17 -4.24
N GLN A 136 -10.04 0.85 -3.07
CA GLN A 136 -8.58 0.85 -2.90
C GLN A 136 -7.90 -0.24 -3.72
N VAL A 137 -8.52 -1.42 -3.84
CA VAL A 137 -8.05 -2.49 -4.73
C VAL A 137 -8.05 -2.04 -6.19
N SER A 138 -9.15 -1.46 -6.67
CA SER A 138 -9.25 -0.95 -8.04
C SER A 138 -8.22 0.15 -8.32
N GLN A 139 -8.02 1.05 -7.36
CA GLN A 139 -7.00 2.11 -7.44
C GLN A 139 -5.58 1.53 -7.49
N PHE A 140 -5.29 0.52 -6.68
CA PHE A 140 -3.99 -0.17 -6.69
C PHE A 140 -3.72 -0.82 -8.05
N ILE A 141 -4.66 -1.61 -8.57
CA ILE A 141 -4.53 -2.25 -9.88
C ILE A 141 -4.35 -1.20 -11.00
N ASP A 142 -5.02 -0.06 -10.89
CA ASP A 142 -4.86 1.03 -11.85
C ASP A 142 -3.49 1.72 -11.72
N SER A 143 -3.09 2.11 -10.52
CA SER A 143 -1.84 2.86 -10.29
C SER A 143 -0.59 2.06 -10.66
N GLU A 144 -0.57 0.76 -10.31
CA GLU A 144 0.57 -0.11 -10.56
C GLU A 144 0.67 -0.62 -12.01
N SER A 145 -0.41 -0.53 -12.80
CA SER A 145 -0.38 -1.01 -14.19
C SER A 145 0.65 -0.28 -15.03
N THR A 146 1.35 -1.01 -15.91
CA THR A 146 2.21 -0.41 -16.93
C THR A 146 1.34 0.33 -17.95
N LYS A 147 1.53 1.63 -18.06
CA LYS A 147 0.75 2.49 -18.96
C LYS A 147 1.39 2.47 -20.36
N ASP A 148 0.53 2.59 -21.37
CA ASP A 148 0.91 2.80 -22.78
C ASP A 148 1.85 1.72 -23.39
N ALA A 149 1.88 0.53 -22.76
CA ALA A 149 2.71 -0.58 -23.21
C ALA A 149 2.03 -1.47 -24.28
N ILE A 150 0.68 -1.49 -24.31
CA ILE A 150 -0.05 -2.42 -25.18
C ILE A 150 -0.06 -1.90 -26.61
N ILE A 151 0.35 -2.77 -27.52
CA ILE A 151 0.44 -2.51 -28.96
C ILE A 151 -0.90 -2.93 -29.64
N ASN A 152 -1.30 -2.23 -30.69
CA ASN A 152 -2.51 -2.49 -31.49
C ASN A 152 -3.80 -2.48 -30.66
N LEU A 153 -3.84 -1.63 -29.65
CA LEU A 153 -5.05 -1.48 -28.82
C LEU A 153 -6.14 -0.76 -29.62
N THR A 154 -7.37 -1.25 -29.51
CA THR A 154 -8.53 -0.62 -30.13
C THR A 154 -8.83 0.72 -29.44
N ALA A 155 -9.12 1.76 -30.21
CA ALA A 155 -9.43 3.09 -29.68
C ALA A 155 -10.56 3.05 -28.64
N GLY A 156 -10.42 3.85 -27.58
CA GLY A 156 -11.34 3.89 -26.44
C GLY A 156 -11.12 2.80 -25.38
N THR A 157 -10.14 1.89 -25.58
CA THR A 157 -9.74 0.93 -24.56
C THR A 157 -8.60 1.53 -23.73
N PRO A 158 -8.65 1.45 -22.39
CA PRO A 158 -7.55 1.89 -21.53
C PRO A 158 -6.25 1.12 -21.82
N ASN A 159 -5.15 1.83 -22.10
CA ASN A 159 -3.84 1.19 -22.32
C ASN A 159 -3.14 0.97 -20.97
N LYS A 160 -3.54 -0.08 -20.28
CA LYS A 160 -3.06 -0.48 -18.98
C LYS A 160 -2.79 -1.99 -18.99
N LEU A 161 -1.53 -2.37 -18.83
CA LEU A 161 -1.11 -3.76 -18.72
C LEU A 161 -0.87 -4.11 -17.25
N LEU A 162 -1.39 -5.23 -16.81
CA LEU A 162 -1.19 -5.71 -15.44
C LEU A 162 0.32 -5.78 -15.15
N TYR A 163 0.71 -5.12 -14.08
CA TYR A 163 2.02 -5.25 -13.49
C TYR A 163 1.87 -5.67 -12.03
N VAL A 164 2.64 -6.64 -11.61
CA VAL A 164 2.79 -7.04 -10.22
C VAL A 164 4.26 -6.94 -9.90
N SER A 165 4.64 -5.94 -9.13
CA SER A 165 6.03 -5.82 -8.69
C SER A 165 6.44 -7.06 -7.90
N PRO A 166 7.65 -7.60 -8.13
CA PRO A 166 8.19 -8.62 -7.25
C PRO A 166 8.29 -8.15 -5.78
N THR A 167 8.27 -6.84 -5.56
CA THR A 167 8.28 -6.20 -4.24
C THR A 167 6.89 -5.97 -3.66
N ASP A 168 5.85 -5.84 -4.52
CA ASP A 168 4.45 -5.62 -4.11
C ASP A 168 3.67 -6.94 -3.99
N GLY A 169 4.16 -7.98 -4.65
CA GLY A 169 3.66 -9.35 -4.55
C GLY A 169 4.29 -10.15 -3.43
N GLY A 170 4.73 -9.48 -2.38
CA GLY A 170 5.31 -10.12 -1.22
C GLY A 170 6.82 -10.00 -1.13
N ALA A 171 7.37 -8.79 -1.16
CA ALA A 171 8.60 -8.63 -0.41
C ALA A 171 8.35 -9.21 0.98
N PRO A 172 9.18 -10.14 1.46
CA PRO A 172 8.93 -10.80 2.72
C PRO A 172 8.72 -9.73 3.81
N ILE A 173 7.68 -9.92 4.61
CA ILE A 173 7.53 -9.10 5.80
C ILE A 173 8.75 -9.37 6.66
N VAL A 174 9.50 -8.33 6.91
CA VAL A 174 10.71 -8.39 7.75
C VAL A 174 10.53 -7.49 8.97
N ALA A 175 11.32 -7.72 10.00
CA ALA A 175 11.34 -6.83 11.14
C ALA A 175 11.62 -5.39 10.69
N PRO A 176 10.97 -4.37 11.27
CA PRO A 176 11.19 -2.99 10.88
C PRO A 176 12.61 -2.54 11.20
N THR A 177 13.05 -1.44 10.62
CA THR A 177 14.28 -0.79 11.02
C THR A 177 14.01 0.64 11.48
N ALA A 178 14.79 1.11 12.45
CA ALA A 178 14.73 2.47 12.95
C ALA A 178 16.14 3.01 13.20
N ALA A 179 16.48 4.13 12.58
CA ALA A 179 17.78 4.77 12.72
C ALA A 179 17.64 6.25 13.01
N LEU A 180 18.50 6.79 13.86
CA LEU A 180 18.58 8.23 14.06
C LEU A 180 19.08 8.90 12.77
N ARG A 181 18.33 9.87 12.26
CA ARG A 181 18.77 10.73 11.17
C ARG A 181 19.50 11.97 11.70
N THR A 182 18.87 12.72 12.58
CA THR A 182 19.44 13.95 13.15
C THR A 182 18.70 14.40 14.39
N VAL A 183 19.33 15.27 15.19
CA VAL A 183 18.68 16.08 16.21
C VAL A 183 18.87 17.56 15.84
N GLU A 184 17.78 18.30 15.74
CA GLU A 184 17.80 19.71 15.29
C GLU A 184 16.94 20.59 16.19
N LYS A 185 16.99 21.91 15.95
CA LYS A 185 16.24 22.94 16.71
C LYS A 185 16.44 22.79 18.22
N ILE A 186 17.65 22.46 18.63
CA ILE A 186 17.98 22.34 20.05
C ILE A 186 18.00 23.74 20.67
N THR A 187 17.13 23.94 21.65
CA THR A 187 17.09 25.15 22.48
C THR A 187 17.40 24.80 23.94
N HIS A 188 17.20 25.74 24.85
CA HIS A 188 17.33 25.49 26.28
C HIS A 188 16.16 24.65 26.86
N GLN A 189 15.05 24.48 26.12
CA GLN A 189 13.86 23.76 26.60
C GLN A 189 13.21 22.86 25.54
N SER A 190 13.79 22.74 24.35
CA SER A 190 13.20 21.94 23.28
C SER A 190 14.25 21.34 22.36
N ALA A 191 13.85 20.27 21.64
CA ALA A 191 14.60 19.68 20.54
C ALA A 191 13.65 18.91 19.61
N ASN A 192 14.01 18.77 18.33
CA ASN A 192 13.38 17.84 17.40
C ASN A 192 14.33 16.68 17.13
N VAL A 193 13.85 15.45 17.31
CA VAL A 193 14.61 14.23 16.99
C VAL A 193 13.97 13.59 15.78
N ILE A 194 14.73 13.38 14.72
CA ILE A 194 14.26 12.88 13.42
C ILE A 194 14.87 11.51 13.18
N PHE A 195 14.02 10.57 12.77
CA PHE A 195 14.37 9.18 12.52
C PHE A 195 14.01 8.76 11.10
N ASP A 196 14.77 7.81 10.58
CA ASP A 196 14.48 7.02 9.39
C ASP A 196 13.86 5.69 9.83
N ILE A 197 12.67 5.42 9.35
CA ILE A 197 11.91 4.21 9.64
C ILE A 197 11.66 3.45 8.34
N ASN A 198 11.94 2.15 8.32
CA ASN A 198 11.45 1.24 7.31
C ASN A 198 10.51 0.25 7.98
N ALA A 199 9.27 0.19 7.53
CA ALA A 199 8.24 -0.66 8.12
C ALA A 199 8.38 -2.15 7.81
N GLY A 200 9.31 -2.53 6.91
CA GLY A 200 9.52 -3.94 6.56
C GLY A 200 8.32 -4.59 5.86
N ASN A 201 7.59 -3.81 5.05
CA ASN A 201 6.42 -4.24 4.27
C ASN A 201 5.21 -4.71 5.13
N ALA A 202 5.10 -4.24 6.36
CA ALA A 202 3.96 -4.54 7.23
C ALA A 202 3.55 -3.31 8.05
N PRO A 203 2.27 -3.24 8.50
CA PRO A 203 1.83 -2.22 9.43
C PRO A 203 2.74 -2.20 10.66
N THR A 204 3.44 -1.07 10.85
CA THR A 204 4.45 -0.89 11.89
C THR A 204 4.05 0.26 12.79
N GLN A 205 3.96 -0.03 14.08
CA GLN A 205 3.80 0.98 15.12
C GLN A 205 5.17 1.46 15.58
N VAL A 206 5.31 2.76 15.73
CA VAL A 206 6.55 3.37 16.19
C VAL A 206 6.29 4.20 17.43
N SER A 207 7.12 4.04 18.44
CA SER A 207 7.09 4.79 19.69
C SER A 207 8.47 5.37 20.00
N PHE A 208 8.47 6.48 20.71
CA PHE A 208 9.66 7.21 21.10
C PHE A 208 9.65 7.48 22.59
N ALA A 209 10.81 7.31 23.22
CA ALA A 209 11.01 7.65 24.61
C ALA A 209 12.35 8.33 24.85
N TYR A 210 12.41 9.21 25.85
CA TYR A 210 13.64 9.88 26.28
C TYR A 210 13.80 9.84 27.79
N SER A 211 15.04 10.01 28.29
CA SER A 211 15.40 10.00 29.70
C SER A 211 16.61 10.92 29.96
N LEU A 212 16.80 11.32 31.19
CA LEU A 212 18.05 11.94 31.67
C LEU A 212 19.11 10.87 32.01
N ASP A 213 18.70 9.62 32.11
CA ASP A 213 19.56 8.48 32.44
C ASP A 213 20.09 7.81 31.18
N ALA A 214 21.39 7.54 31.11
CA ALA A 214 22.03 6.90 29.96
C ALA A 214 21.58 5.47 29.71
N ALA A 215 21.10 4.78 30.73
CA ALA A 215 20.53 3.43 30.62
C ALA A 215 19.01 3.46 30.31
N MET A 216 18.45 4.63 30.02
CA MET A 216 17.02 4.82 29.77
C MET A 216 16.14 4.41 30.96
N ALA A 217 16.61 4.60 32.19
CA ALA A 217 15.77 4.41 33.37
C ALA A 217 14.66 5.49 33.42
N ASN A 218 13.44 5.06 33.80
CA ASN A 218 12.23 5.90 33.90
C ASN A 218 12.00 6.78 32.63
N PRO A 219 11.89 6.19 31.46
CA PRO A 219 11.78 6.94 30.22
C PRO A 219 10.40 7.64 30.12
N VAL A 220 10.38 8.83 29.54
CA VAL A 220 9.18 9.58 29.20
C VAL A 220 8.84 9.30 27.72
N SER A 221 7.62 8.82 27.46
CA SER A 221 7.13 8.59 26.12
C SER A 221 6.55 9.87 25.51
N VAL A 222 6.81 10.10 24.24
CA VAL A 222 6.32 11.25 23.48
C VAL A 222 5.73 10.77 22.16
N ALA A 223 4.66 11.42 21.72
CA ALA A 223 4.07 11.18 20.42
C ALA A 223 5.05 11.57 19.30
N ILE A 224 5.08 10.77 18.26
CA ILE A 224 5.83 11.04 17.02
C ILE A 224 4.88 11.28 15.86
N SER A 225 5.35 11.91 14.82
CA SER A 225 4.57 12.16 13.61
C SER A 225 5.39 11.84 12.35
N PRO A 226 4.87 10.95 11.47
CA PRO A 226 3.77 10.02 11.66
C PRO A 226 4.08 8.94 12.72
N SER A 227 3.06 8.28 13.26
CA SER A 227 3.21 7.23 14.29
C SER A 227 3.04 5.81 13.78
N SER A 228 2.57 5.65 12.54
CA SER A 228 2.37 4.36 11.87
C SER A 228 2.91 4.40 10.44
N PHE A 229 3.45 3.29 10.00
CA PHE A 229 4.10 3.09 8.71
C PHE A 229 3.67 1.74 8.13
N THR A 230 3.67 1.60 6.82
CA THR A 230 3.25 0.35 6.17
C THR A 230 4.18 -0.10 5.04
N SER A 231 5.01 0.82 4.52
CA SER A 231 5.82 0.55 3.33
C SER A 231 7.18 -0.07 3.64
N GLY A 232 7.75 -0.76 2.67
CA GLY A 232 9.16 -1.20 2.71
C GLY A 232 10.16 -0.11 2.32
N VAL A 233 9.69 1.13 2.09
CA VAL A 233 10.55 2.28 1.78
C VAL A 233 10.88 3.00 3.07
N VAL A 234 12.06 3.63 3.12
CA VAL A 234 12.46 4.44 4.28
C VAL A 234 11.65 5.74 4.33
N GLU A 235 10.93 5.93 5.40
CA GLU A 235 10.15 7.13 5.69
C GLU A 235 10.70 7.85 6.92
N THR A 236 10.35 9.12 7.10
CA THR A 236 10.88 9.95 8.19
C THR A 236 9.82 10.22 9.25
N ALA A 237 10.17 10.02 10.52
CA ALA A 237 9.37 10.41 11.69
C ALA A 237 10.07 11.47 12.54
N THR A 238 9.29 12.30 13.20
CA THR A 238 9.80 13.36 14.08
C THR A 238 9.17 13.28 15.47
N ALA A 239 10.01 13.28 16.49
CA ALA A 239 9.61 13.52 17.88
C ALA A 239 9.93 14.95 18.27
N GLN A 240 8.90 15.71 18.67
CA GLN A 240 9.06 17.08 19.16
C GLN A 240 9.10 17.07 20.69
N LEU A 241 10.23 17.46 21.25
CA LEU A 241 10.46 17.52 22.69
C LEU A 241 10.33 18.96 23.17
N THR A 242 9.54 19.15 24.22
CA THR A 242 9.29 20.44 24.86
C THR A 242 9.42 20.33 26.37
N ASN A 243 9.51 21.48 27.06
CA ASN A 243 9.63 21.54 28.54
C ASN A 243 10.85 20.77 29.09
N LEU A 244 11.92 20.74 28.33
CA LEU A 244 13.18 20.14 28.75
C LEU A 244 13.90 21.01 29.78
N LEU A 245 14.75 20.40 30.61
CA LEU A 245 15.67 21.11 31.47
C LEU A 245 16.79 21.73 30.62
N SER A 246 17.18 22.95 30.93
CA SER A 246 18.30 23.64 30.27
C SER A 246 19.64 23.02 30.69
N ASN A 247 20.64 23.13 29.81
CA ASN A 247 22.00 22.65 30.03
C ASN A 247 22.04 21.16 30.51
N SER A 248 21.11 20.33 30.01
CA SER A 248 20.94 18.95 30.46
C SER A 248 21.13 17.99 29.30
N LYS A 249 21.80 16.87 29.56
CA LYS A 249 21.99 15.81 28.58
C LYS A 249 20.80 14.86 28.62
N TYR A 250 20.20 14.63 27.47
CA TYR A 250 19.10 13.69 27.28
C TYR A 250 19.54 12.52 26.42
N TYR A 251 19.01 11.35 26.74
CA TYR A 251 19.16 10.11 26.01
C TYR A 251 17.79 9.73 25.44
N PHE A 252 17.75 9.07 24.31
CA PHE A 252 16.49 8.68 23.69
C PHE A 252 16.62 7.40 22.89
N GLN A 253 15.47 6.73 22.68
CA GLN A 253 15.38 5.51 21.91
C GLN A 253 14.05 5.44 21.16
N VAL A 254 14.07 4.89 19.95
CA VAL A 254 12.90 4.55 19.15
C VAL A 254 12.67 3.06 19.20
N THR A 255 11.42 2.66 19.35
CA THR A 255 10.97 1.29 19.20
C THR A 255 10.03 1.22 18.01
N ALA A 256 10.29 0.32 17.07
CA ALA A 256 9.43 0.03 15.93
C ALA A 256 9.01 -1.45 15.99
N LYS A 257 7.72 -1.74 15.76
CA LYS A 257 7.15 -3.08 15.91
C LYS A 257 6.15 -3.37 14.79
N ASN A 258 6.32 -4.52 14.15
CA ASN A 258 5.35 -5.13 13.24
C ASN A 258 5.13 -6.61 13.60
N GLU A 259 4.39 -7.35 12.78
CA GLU A 259 4.11 -8.78 13.02
C GLU A 259 5.35 -9.69 12.88
N SER A 260 6.39 -9.24 12.17
CA SER A 260 7.66 -9.98 12.00
C SER A 260 8.65 -9.73 13.14
N GLY A 261 8.42 -8.71 13.97
CA GLY A 261 9.28 -8.47 15.12
C GLY A 261 9.26 -7.03 15.66
N GLU A 262 10.07 -6.84 16.69
CA GLU A 262 10.28 -5.55 17.35
C GLU A 262 11.77 -5.21 17.31
N ILE A 263 12.08 -3.96 17.02
CA ILE A 263 13.45 -3.43 17.06
C ILE A 263 13.48 -2.17 17.93
N LYS A 264 14.58 -1.99 18.64
CA LYS A 264 14.93 -0.73 19.30
C LYS A 264 16.17 -0.15 18.63
N SER A 265 16.15 1.16 18.37
CA SER A 265 17.33 1.87 17.87
C SER A 265 18.47 1.82 18.90
N ALA A 266 19.69 2.12 18.47
CA ALA A 266 20.74 2.52 19.42
C ALA A 266 20.25 3.71 20.27
N ILE A 267 20.74 3.82 21.51
CA ILE A 267 20.46 4.97 22.36
C ILE A 267 21.24 6.17 21.81
N GLY A 268 20.48 7.19 21.37
CA GLY A 268 21.03 8.49 20.97
C GLY A 268 21.10 9.45 22.14
N SER A 269 21.80 10.57 21.98
CA SER A 269 21.81 11.63 23.00
C SER A 269 21.99 13.02 22.38
N PHE A 270 21.50 14.04 23.08
CA PHE A 270 21.76 15.44 22.79
C PHE A 270 21.83 16.22 24.10
N GLN A 271 22.33 17.46 24.04
CA GLN A 271 22.36 18.38 25.19
C GLN A 271 21.57 19.66 24.84
N THR A 272 20.68 20.07 25.75
CA THR A 272 19.97 21.35 25.65
C THR A 272 20.93 22.52 25.89
N ALA A 273 20.62 23.64 25.26
CA ALA A 273 21.41 24.84 25.40
C ALA A 273 21.30 25.45 26.82
N LEU A 274 22.21 26.37 27.15
CA LEU A 274 22.07 27.23 28.31
C LEU A 274 20.86 28.15 28.12
N PRO A 275 20.20 28.57 29.21
CA PRO A 275 19.15 29.56 29.12
C PRO A 275 19.71 30.90 28.62
N PRO A 276 18.93 31.71 27.90
CA PRO A 276 19.39 33.02 27.45
C PRO A 276 19.70 33.92 28.65
N VAL A 277 20.88 34.54 28.61
CA VAL A 277 21.27 35.52 29.62
C VAL A 277 20.59 36.85 29.29
N LEU A 278 19.69 37.30 30.14
CA LEU A 278 19.14 38.67 30.03
C LEU A 278 20.27 39.68 30.36
N LYS A 279 20.80 40.36 29.37
CA LYS A 279 21.61 41.53 29.60
C LYS A 279 20.70 42.65 30.09
N ALA A 280 20.87 43.08 31.36
CA ALA A 280 20.25 44.28 31.85
C ALA A 280 20.76 45.49 31.00
N VAL A 281 19.88 46.12 30.27
CA VAL A 281 20.17 47.42 29.65
C VAL A 281 20.10 48.43 30.77
N ALA A 282 21.25 48.92 31.19
CA ALA A 282 21.30 50.04 32.11
C ALA A 282 20.67 51.29 31.41
N THR A 283 19.47 51.67 31.79
CA THR A 283 18.89 52.93 31.39
C THR A 283 19.58 54.02 32.22
N THR A 284 20.55 54.71 31.62
CA THR A 284 21.05 55.99 32.20
C THR A 284 19.96 57.00 32.03
N SER A 285 19.26 57.30 33.12
CA SER A 285 18.44 58.53 33.17
C SER A 285 19.33 59.76 32.96
N PRO A 286 18.99 60.69 32.05
CA PRO A 286 19.75 61.92 31.96
C PRO A 286 19.58 62.70 33.29
N ALA A 287 20.70 63.09 33.87
CA ALA A 287 20.68 63.96 35.03
C ALA A 287 19.95 65.24 34.66
N SER A 288 18.88 65.56 35.37
CA SER A 288 18.19 66.85 35.32
C SER A 288 19.09 67.86 35.97
N ASN A 289 19.72 68.76 35.17
CA ASN A 289 20.34 69.94 35.67
C ASN A 289 19.24 70.97 36.04
N ILE A 290 19.16 71.29 37.31
CA ILE A 290 18.49 72.52 37.82
C ILE A 290 19.52 73.65 37.85
#